data_1d999393d553494a4dc551e7fbeab1b4
#
_entry.id   1d999393d553494a4dc551e7fbeab1b4
#
_cell.length_a   1.000
_cell.length_b   1.000
_cell.length_c   1.000
_cell.angle_alpha   90.00
_cell.angle_beta   90.00
_cell.angle_gamma   90.00
#
_symmetry.space_group_name_H-M   'P 1'
#
loop_
_entity.id
_entity.type
_entity.pdbx_description
1 polymer ?
#
loop_
_entity_poly.entity_id
_entity_poly.type
_entity_poly.pdbx_seq_one_letter_code
_entity_poly.pdbx_strand_id
1 'polypeptide(L)'
;MPDPAPQRLTVLGATGSIGQSTLDVVARHPDRFEVFALSAQRQADKLLDQCLRFSPRFAVMGEAAAADRLRAALRAAGRDTEVLCGEEALERVAAAEVVDMVMAAIVGAAGLRPTLAAARAGKKVLLANKEALVLSGQLFMDAVADNGALLLPIDSEHNAVFQALPAGYARSPGVSGVRKVLLTASGGPFRASSIEELRAVTPDEACAHPNWVMGRKIAVDSATLM
;
A
#
# COMPACT_ATOMS: atom_id res chain seq x y z
N MET A 1 -30.62 -3.11 -11.40
CA MET A 1 -29.67 -2.01 -11.74
C MET A 1 -28.49 -2.67 -12.41
N PRO A 2 -27.89 -2.10 -13.46
CA PRO A 2 -26.65 -2.63 -13.99
C PRO A 2 -25.58 -2.59 -12.89
N ASP A 3 -24.76 -3.62 -12.83
CA ASP A 3 -23.64 -3.65 -11.90
C ASP A 3 -22.74 -2.44 -12.11
N PRO A 4 -22.24 -1.81 -11.04
CA PRO A 4 -21.33 -0.68 -11.19
C PRO A 4 -20.06 -1.10 -11.94
N ALA A 5 -19.54 -0.22 -12.80
CA ALA A 5 -18.30 -0.49 -13.53
C ALA A 5 -17.15 -0.82 -12.55
N PRO A 6 -16.23 -1.73 -12.93
CA PRO A 6 -15.10 -2.08 -12.09
C PRO A 6 -14.28 -0.84 -11.70
N GLN A 7 -13.86 -0.78 -10.43
CA GLN A 7 -12.99 0.30 -9.94
C GLN A 7 -11.57 0.08 -10.43
N ARG A 8 -10.97 1.13 -11.00
CA ARG A 8 -9.60 1.09 -11.53
C ARG A 8 -8.59 1.34 -10.44
N LEU A 9 -7.69 0.39 -10.28
CA LEU A 9 -6.70 0.33 -9.20
C LEU A 9 -5.28 0.50 -9.72
N THR A 10 -4.51 1.41 -9.13
CA THR A 10 -3.05 1.45 -9.21
C THR A 10 -2.46 0.80 -7.97
N VAL A 11 -1.52 -0.17 -8.14
CA VAL A 11 -0.82 -0.83 -7.03
C VAL A 11 0.64 -0.37 -7.00
N LEU A 12 0.95 0.49 -6.07
CA LEU A 12 2.31 0.95 -5.79
C LEU A 12 3.01 -0.08 -4.89
N GLY A 13 4.09 -0.70 -5.39
CA GLY A 13 4.78 -1.77 -4.67
C GLY A 13 4.14 -3.15 -4.84
N ALA A 14 3.70 -3.49 -6.06
CA ALA A 14 2.95 -4.70 -6.38
C ALA A 14 3.67 -6.01 -6.05
N THR A 15 4.99 -6.04 -6.06
CA THR A 15 5.80 -7.24 -5.79
C THR A 15 6.06 -7.51 -4.30
N GLY A 16 5.70 -6.54 -3.43
CA GLY A 16 5.75 -6.69 -1.97
C GLY A 16 4.58 -7.53 -1.43
N SER A 17 4.61 -7.88 -0.14
CA SER A 17 3.58 -8.71 0.51
C SER A 17 2.18 -8.11 0.40
N ILE A 18 2.03 -6.82 0.70
CA ILE A 18 0.74 -6.12 0.62
C ILE A 18 0.26 -6.03 -0.84
N GLY A 19 1.16 -5.72 -1.78
CA GLY A 19 0.82 -5.67 -3.21
C GLY A 19 0.32 -7.02 -3.73
N GLN A 20 0.98 -8.11 -3.36
CA GLN A 20 0.57 -9.47 -3.73
C GLN A 20 -0.79 -9.83 -3.12
N SER A 21 -1.00 -9.53 -1.82
CA SER A 21 -2.31 -9.75 -1.17
C SER A 21 -3.41 -8.93 -1.82
N THR A 22 -3.13 -7.68 -2.22
CA THR A 22 -4.06 -6.84 -2.97
C THR A 22 -4.44 -7.48 -4.30
N LEU A 23 -3.45 -7.96 -5.05
CA LEU A 23 -3.68 -8.61 -6.34
C LEU A 23 -4.41 -9.96 -6.21
N ASP A 24 -4.24 -10.68 -5.10
CA ASP A 24 -5.03 -11.87 -4.82
C ASP A 24 -6.52 -11.52 -4.61
N VAL A 25 -6.83 -10.46 -3.89
CA VAL A 25 -8.21 -9.95 -3.74
C VAL A 25 -8.78 -9.52 -5.10
N VAL A 26 -8.01 -8.77 -5.89
CA VAL A 26 -8.43 -8.35 -7.25
C VAL A 26 -8.75 -9.55 -8.13
N ALA A 27 -7.92 -10.60 -8.09
CA ALA A 27 -8.12 -11.80 -8.87
C ALA A 27 -9.40 -12.58 -8.51
N ARG A 28 -9.85 -12.46 -7.26
CA ARG A 28 -11.11 -13.09 -6.78
C ARG A 28 -12.36 -12.27 -7.12
N HIS A 29 -12.18 -11.00 -7.47
CA HIS A 29 -13.28 -10.06 -7.74
C HIS A 29 -13.06 -9.28 -9.05
N PRO A 30 -12.90 -9.98 -10.20
CA PRO A 30 -12.60 -9.34 -11.49
C PRO A 30 -13.77 -8.49 -12.02
N ASP A 31 -14.97 -8.73 -11.53
CA ASP A 31 -16.17 -7.93 -11.77
C ASP A 31 -16.16 -6.57 -11.07
N ARG A 32 -15.36 -6.44 -10.01
CA ARG A 32 -15.31 -5.24 -9.15
C ARG A 32 -14.07 -4.39 -9.34
N PHE A 33 -12.97 -4.98 -9.81
CA PHE A 33 -11.66 -4.31 -9.87
C PHE A 33 -10.96 -4.56 -11.19
N GLU A 34 -10.36 -3.49 -11.73
CA GLU A 34 -9.49 -3.50 -12.90
C GLU A 34 -8.12 -2.93 -12.51
N VAL A 35 -7.04 -3.62 -12.86
CA VAL A 35 -5.69 -3.13 -12.59
C VAL A 35 -5.27 -2.16 -13.68
N PHE A 36 -5.12 -0.89 -13.33
CA PHE A 36 -4.65 0.15 -14.23
C PHE A 36 -3.13 0.21 -14.33
N ALA A 37 -2.44 0.18 -13.17
CA ALA A 37 -0.98 0.22 -13.13
C ALA A 37 -0.42 -0.62 -12.00
N LEU A 38 0.76 -1.19 -12.22
CA LEU A 38 1.56 -1.92 -11.25
C LEU A 38 2.94 -1.29 -11.13
N SER A 39 3.53 -1.31 -9.93
CA SER A 39 4.91 -0.87 -9.78
C SER A 39 5.78 -1.80 -8.95
N ALA A 40 7.08 -1.79 -9.26
CA ALA A 40 8.11 -2.46 -8.48
C ALA A 40 9.44 -1.69 -8.56
N GLN A 41 10.34 -1.90 -7.59
CA GLN A 41 11.66 -1.26 -7.60
C GLN A 41 12.61 -1.98 -8.57
N ARG A 42 12.86 -3.29 -8.36
CA ARG A 42 13.88 -4.10 -9.05
C ARG A 42 13.36 -5.43 -9.59
N GLN A 43 12.27 -5.94 -9.05
CA GLN A 43 11.79 -7.30 -9.29
C GLN A 43 11.03 -7.37 -10.64
N ALA A 44 11.75 -7.26 -11.74
CA ALA A 44 11.17 -7.26 -13.10
C ALA A 44 10.42 -8.56 -13.40
N ASP A 45 10.98 -9.73 -13.01
CA ASP A 45 10.38 -11.03 -13.32
C ASP A 45 9.04 -11.21 -12.60
N LYS A 46 8.96 -10.86 -11.31
CA LYS A 46 7.69 -10.90 -10.57
C LYS A 46 6.67 -9.91 -11.13
N LEU A 47 7.12 -8.71 -11.54
CA LEU A 47 6.22 -7.73 -12.13
C LEU A 47 5.75 -8.19 -13.51
N LEU A 48 6.59 -8.89 -14.29
CA LEU A 48 6.20 -9.52 -15.54
C LEU A 48 5.04 -10.51 -15.34
N ASP A 49 5.18 -11.45 -14.39
CA ASP A 49 4.14 -12.43 -14.07
C ASP A 49 2.81 -11.74 -13.73
N GLN A 50 2.87 -10.67 -12.94
CA GLN A 50 1.71 -9.87 -12.58
C GLN A 50 1.12 -9.15 -13.81
N CYS A 51 1.94 -8.59 -14.69
CA CYS A 51 1.50 -7.96 -15.94
C CYS A 51 0.85 -8.98 -16.89
N LEU A 52 1.39 -10.19 -16.98
CA LEU A 52 0.80 -11.27 -17.81
C LEU A 52 -0.59 -11.68 -17.29
N ARG A 53 -0.77 -11.69 -15.97
CA ARG A 53 -2.03 -12.08 -15.32
C ARG A 53 -3.11 -11.00 -15.35
N PHE A 54 -2.73 -9.74 -15.07
CA PHE A 54 -3.69 -8.65 -14.87
C PHE A 54 -3.77 -7.68 -16.05
N SER A 55 -2.88 -7.78 -17.02
CA SER A 55 -2.85 -6.93 -18.23
C SER A 55 -2.99 -5.42 -17.94
N PRO A 56 -2.20 -4.84 -17.02
CA PRO A 56 -2.31 -3.43 -16.69
C PRO A 56 -1.92 -2.56 -17.90
N ARG A 57 -2.46 -1.34 -17.95
CA ARG A 57 -2.04 -0.37 -18.96
C ARG A 57 -0.59 0.08 -18.77
N PHE A 58 -0.16 0.23 -17.52
CA PHE A 58 1.20 0.68 -17.18
C PHE A 58 1.89 -0.25 -16.20
N ALA A 59 3.20 -0.42 -16.38
CA ALA A 59 4.09 -1.03 -15.40
C ALA A 59 5.23 -0.04 -15.11
N VAL A 60 5.45 0.31 -13.83
CA VAL A 60 6.48 1.28 -13.44
C VAL A 60 7.59 0.58 -12.68
N MET A 61 8.82 0.72 -13.16
CA MET A 61 10.02 0.25 -12.48
C MET A 61 10.79 1.41 -11.86
N GLY A 62 11.36 1.20 -10.66
CA GLY A 62 12.21 2.21 -10.01
C GLY A 62 13.59 2.33 -10.66
N GLU A 63 14.09 1.26 -11.28
CA GLU A 63 15.43 1.20 -11.89
C GLU A 63 15.36 0.99 -13.41
N ALA A 64 16.14 1.79 -14.14
CA ALA A 64 16.16 1.78 -15.60
C ALA A 64 16.50 0.40 -16.21
N ALA A 65 17.53 -0.27 -15.67
CA ALA A 65 17.92 -1.60 -16.14
C ALA A 65 16.82 -2.66 -15.96
N ALA A 66 16.03 -2.54 -14.87
CA ALA A 66 14.88 -3.41 -14.63
C ALA A 66 13.72 -3.07 -15.57
N ALA A 67 13.50 -1.78 -15.85
CA ALA A 67 12.51 -1.33 -16.84
C ALA A 67 12.81 -1.86 -18.24
N ASP A 68 14.07 -1.83 -18.66
CA ASP A 68 14.48 -2.33 -19.97
C ASP A 68 14.27 -3.85 -20.10
N ARG A 69 14.61 -4.61 -19.05
CA ARG A 69 14.33 -6.07 -19.01
C ARG A 69 12.83 -6.35 -19.09
N LEU A 70 12.04 -5.67 -18.30
CA LEU A 70 10.58 -5.84 -18.29
C LEU A 70 9.96 -5.49 -19.65
N ARG A 71 10.40 -4.40 -20.27
CA ARG A 71 9.94 -3.96 -21.59
C ARG A 71 10.23 -4.99 -22.68
N ALA A 72 11.44 -5.54 -22.67
CA ALA A 72 11.84 -6.60 -23.61
C ALA A 72 10.99 -7.86 -23.42
N ALA A 73 10.76 -8.28 -22.17
CA ALA A 73 9.99 -9.47 -21.85
C ALA A 73 8.49 -9.33 -22.22
N LEU A 74 7.89 -8.17 -21.94
CA LEU A 74 6.48 -7.89 -22.31
C LEU A 74 6.30 -7.86 -23.83
N ARG A 75 7.23 -7.25 -24.57
CA ARG A 75 7.22 -7.30 -26.04
C ARG A 75 7.32 -8.72 -26.57
N ALA A 76 8.22 -9.53 -26.03
CA ALA A 76 8.37 -10.93 -26.41
C ALA A 76 7.10 -11.76 -26.12
N ALA A 77 6.35 -11.39 -25.06
CA ALA A 77 5.08 -12.00 -24.69
C ALA A 77 3.86 -11.40 -25.44
N GLY A 78 4.06 -10.46 -26.36
CA GLY A 78 2.98 -9.82 -27.14
C GLY A 78 2.00 -9.02 -26.26
N ARG A 79 2.50 -8.32 -25.24
CA ARG A 79 1.69 -7.51 -24.32
C ARG A 79 1.87 -6.02 -24.59
N ASP A 80 0.74 -5.29 -24.55
CA ASP A 80 0.67 -3.84 -24.81
C ASP A 80 0.93 -2.97 -23.57
N THR A 81 1.27 -3.58 -22.43
CA THR A 81 1.60 -2.84 -21.20
C THR A 81 2.77 -1.90 -21.42
N GLU A 82 2.54 -0.59 -21.24
CA GLU A 82 3.58 0.44 -21.35
C GLU A 82 4.48 0.43 -20.11
N VAL A 83 5.80 0.30 -20.32
CA VAL A 83 6.78 0.29 -19.22
C VAL A 83 7.38 1.68 -19.03
N LEU A 84 7.12 2.25 -17.86
CA LEU A 84 7.64 3.53 -17.38
C LEU A 84 8.75 3.32 -16.35
N CYS A 85 9.50 4.38 -16.02
CA CYS A 85 10.56 4.31 -15.02
C CYS A 85 10.64 5.60 -14.19
N GLY A 86 10.95 5.44 -12.90
CA GLY A 86 11.28 6.53 -12.00
C GLY A 86 10.11 7.12 -11.21
N GLU A 87 10.43 8.11 -10.37
CA GLU A 87 9.48 8.70 -9.41
C GLU A 87 8.33 9.45 -10.08
N GLU A 88 8.63 10.24 -11.10
CA GLU A 88 7.60 11.00 -11.84
C GLU A 88 6.57 10.07 -12.49
N ALA A 89 7.02 8.90 -12.97
CA ALA A 89 6.13 7.89 -13.50
C ALA A 89 5.21 7.30 -12.43
N LEU A 90 5.72 7.08 -11.20
CA LEU A 90 4.90 6.64 -10.07
C LEU A 90 3.82 7.68 -9.71
N GLU A 91 4.19 8.95 -9.66
CA GLU A 91 3.23 10.05 -9.41
C GLU A 91 2.16 10.13 -10.50
N ARG A 92 2.59 10.03 -11.78
CA ARG A 92 1.68 10.05 -12.94
C ARG A 92 0.63 8.94 -12.87
N VAL A 93 1.03 7.69 -12.59
CA VAL A 93 0.06 6.58 -12.55
C VAL A 93 -0.79 6.57 -11.28
N ALA A 94 -0.32 7.17 -10.19
CA ALA A 94 -1.07 7.34 -8.97
C ALA A 94 -2.14 8.43 -9.08
N ALA A 95 -1.85 9.51 -9.81
CA ALA A 95 -2.74 10.66 -9.98
C ALA A 95 -3.61 10.59 -11.25
N ALA A 96 -3.50 9.54 -12.07
CA ALA A 96 -4.20 9.45 -13.35
C ALA A 96 -5.72 9.61 -13.17
N GLU A 97 -6.35 10.41 -14.01
CA GLU A 97 -7.78 10.78 -13.92
C GLU A 97 -8.69 9.55 -13.85
N VAL A 98 -8.38 8.55 -14.67
CA VAL A 98 -9.18 7.31 -14.79
C VAL A 98 -9.04 6.37 -13.60
N VAL A 99 -8.13 6.62 -12.67
CA VAL A 99 -7.89 5.78 -11.49
C VAL A 99 -8.85 6.17 -10.38
N ASP A 100 -9.52 5.19 -9.79
CA ASP A 100 -10.43 5.38 -8.67
C ASP A 100 -9.71 5.23 -7.34
N MET A 101 -8.76 4.29 -7.25
CA MET A 101 -8.07 3.97 -6.00
C MET A 101 -6.59 3.63 -6.20
N VAL A 102 -5.80 3.89 -5.17
CA VAL A 102 -4.36 3.61 -5.14
C VAL A 102 -4.01 2.81 -3.90
N MET A 103 -3.46 1.60 -4.09
CA MET A 103 -2.82 0.86 -3.02
C MET A 103 -1.39 1.41 -2.81
N ALA A 104 -1.18 2.11 -1.73
CA ALA A 104 0.10 2.73 -1.38
C ALA A 104 0.94 1.78 -0.50
N ALA A 105 1.68 0.86 -1.13
CA ALA A 105 2.46 -0.19 -0.46
C ALA A 105 3.98 -0.12 -0.74
N ILE A 106 4.48 1.02 -1.22
CA ILE A 106 5.93 1.29 -1.27
C ILE A 106 6.38 1.66 0.14
N VAL A 107 7.34 0.94 0.68
CA VAL A 107 7.86 1.17 2.05
C VAL A 107 8.76 2.41 2.13
N GLY A 108 8.77 3.07 3.29
CA GLY A 108 9.65 4.20 3.58
C GLY A 108 9.32 5.48 2.81
N ALA A 109 10.28 6.40 2.77
CA ALA A 109 10.11 7.73 2.18
C ALA A 109 9.82 7.71 0.67
N ALA A 110 10.26 6.68 -0.06
CA ALA A 110 10.03 6.55 -1.50
C ALA A 110 8.53 6.46 -1.87
N GLY A 111 7.68 6.02 -0.94
CA GLY A 111 6.23 5.98 -1.15
C GLY A 111 5.53 7.32 -0.95
N LEU A 112 6.18 8.33 -0.35
CA LEU A 112 5.52 9.58 0.03
C LEU A 112 5.00 10.37 -1.19
N ARG A 113 5.86 10.65 -2.16
CA ARG A 113 5.51 11.48 -3.32
C ARG A 113 4.33 10.91 -4.13
N PRO A 114 4.36 9.64 -4.57
CA PRO A 114 3.23 9.08 -5.34
C PRO A 114 1.95 8.95 -4.51
N THR A 115 2.06 8.69 -3.18
CA THR A 115 0.88 8.64 -2.31
C THR A 115 0.25 10.02 -2.12
N LEU A 116 1.08 11.06 -1.95
CA LEU A 116 0.61 12.44 -1.88
C LEU A 116 0.00 12.91 -3.21
N ALA A 117 0.57 12.50 -4.35
CA ALA A 117 0.00 12.77 -5.67
C ALA A 117 -1.39 12.16 -5.82
N ALA A 118 -1.61 10.94 -5.35
CA ALA A 118 -2.92 10.30 -5.32
C ALA A 118 -3.92 11.08 -4.44
N ALA A 119 -3.51 11.52 -3.24
CA ALA A 119 -4.35 12.33 -2.35
C ALA A 119 -4.73 13.67 -2.99
N ARG A 120 -3.78 14.38 -3.60
CA ARG A 120 -4.01 15.63 -4.33
C ARG A 120 -4.92 15.47 -5.55
N ALA A 121 -4.95 14.28 -6.14
CA ALA A 121 -5.85 13.94 -7.24
C ALA A 121 -7.22 13.41 -6.76
N GLY A 122 -7.54 13.52 -5.48
CA GLY A 122 -8.85 13.15 -4.92
C GLY A 122 -9.13 11.64 -4.92
N LYS A 123 -8.10 10.77 -4.96
CA LYS A 123 -8.28 9.33 -5.06
C LYS A 123 -8.61 8.67 -3.73
N LYS A 124 -9.17 7.44 -3.77
CA LYS A 124 -9.18 6.57 -2.61
C LYS A 124 -7.77 6.03 -2.39
N VAL A 125 -7.14 6.42 -1.30
CA VAL A 125 -5.79 5.99 -0.93
C VAL A 125 -5.89 4.88 0.10
N LEU A 126 -5.53 3.66 -0.30
CA LEU A 126 -5.41 2.50 0.57
C LEU A 126 -3.99 2.52 1.16
N LEU A 127 -3.86 3.10 2.35
CA LEU A 127 -2.55 3.44 2.93
C LEU A 127 -1.98 2.27 3.73
N ALA A 128 -1.05 1.54 3.14
CA ALA A 128 -0.22 0.54 3.84
C ALA A 128 1.13 1.12 4.29
N ASN A 129 1.60 2.19 3.64
CA ASN A 129 2.81 2.92 3.99
C ASN A 129 2.51 4.03 5.01
N LYS A 130 2.54 3.69 6.30
CA LYS A 130 2.32 4.64 7.40
C LYS A 130 3.42 5.72 7.51
N GLU A 131 4.61 5.44 7.00
CA GLU A 131 5.74 6.36 6.97
C GLU A 131 5.41 7.64 6.19
N ALA A 132 4.55 7.58 5.19
CA ALA A 132 4.08 8.76 4.47
C ALA A 132 3.37 9.75 5.39
N LEU A 133 2.51 9.27 6.31
CA LEU A 133 1.87 10.13 7.33
C LEU A 133 2.87 10.64 8.37
N VAL A 134 3.79 9.79 8.82
CA VAL A 134 4.81 10.20 9.81
C VAL A 134 5.69 11.32 9.24
N LEU A 135 6.07 11.21 7.96
CA LEU A 135 6.93 12.19 7.29
C LEU A 135 6.23 13.50 6.93
N SER A 136 4.96 13.45 6.55
CA SER A 136 4.25 14.60 5.99
C SER A 136 3.08 15.12 6.84
N GLY A 137 2.61 14.33 7.81
CA GLY A 137 1.66 14.74 8.84
C GLY A 137 0.51 15.59 8.32
N GLN A 138 0.48 16.84 8.75
CA GLN A 138 -0.57 17.79 8.43
C GLN A 138 -0.65 18.06 6.92
N LEU A 139 0.49 18.19 6.22
CA LEU A 139 0.51 18.41 4.78
C LEU A 139 -0.26 17.33 4.00
N PHE A 140 -0.13 16.08 4.43
CA PHE A 140 -0.86 14.97 3.81
C PHE A 140 -2.36 15.03 4.12
N MET A 141 -2.72 15.31 5.38
CA MET A 141 -4.12 15.41 5.80
C MET A 141 -4.82 16.61 5.15
N ASP A 142 -4.14 17.73 4.97
CA ASP A 142 -4.65 18.90 4.23
C ASP A 142 -4.92 18.50 2.76
N ALA A 143 -3.97 17.82 2.11
CA ALA A 143 -4.17 17.35 0.74
C ALA A 143 -5.38 16.40 0.61
N VAL A 144 -5.61 15.53 1.59
CA VAL A 144 -6.80 14.66 1.64
C VAL A 144 -8.08 15.49 1.76
N ALA A 145 -8.10 16.47 2.67
CA ALA A 145 -9.28 17.30 2.93
C ALA A 145 -9.61 18.23 1.77
N ASP A 146 -8.61 18.93 1.25
CA ASP A 146 -8.76 19.95 0.19
C ASP A 146 -9.21 19.37 -1.16
N ASN A 147 -8.83 18.12 -1.43
CA ASN A 147 -9.13 17.49 -2.71
C ASN A 147 -10.22 16.38 -2.63
N GLY A 148 -10.87 16.24 -1.48
CA GLY A 148 -11.92 15.24 -1.31
C GLY A 148 -11.45 13.79 -1.43
N ALA A 149 -10.15 13.53 -1.20
CA ALA A 149 -9.61 12.19 -1.20
C ALA A 149 -10.15 11.38 -0.03
N LEU A 150 -10.21 10.06 -0.19
CA LEU A 150 -10.58 9.15 0.89
C LEU A 150 -9.37 8.36 1.34
N LEU A 151 -8.90 8.60 2.56
CA LEU A 151 -7.80 7.86 3.17
C LEU A 151 -8.32 6.66 3.95
N LEU A 152 -7.92 5.46 3.54
CA LEU A 152 -8.29 4.20 4.16
C LEU A 152 -7.04 3.49 4.69
N PRO A 153 -6.91 3.30 6.01
CA PRO A 153 -5.76 2.60 6.57
C PRO A 153 -5.82 1.10 6.26
N ILE A 154 -4.69 0.52 5.89
CA ILE A 154 -4.56 -0.92 5.61
C ILE A 154 -3.83 -1.64 6.75
N ASP A 155 -2.96 -0.93 7.46
CA ASP A 155 -2.33 -1.43 8.69
C ASP A 155 -3.41 -1.88 9.69
N SER A 156 -3.27 -3.08 10.25
CA SER A 156 -4.34 -3.76 10.97
C SER A 156 -4.85 -2.98 12.17
N GLU A 157 -3.97 -2.41 12.96
CA GLU A 157 -4.29 -1.67 14.17
C GLU A 157 -5.01 -0.35 13.84
N HIS A 158 -4.52 0.36 12.84
CA HIS A 158 -5.16 1.58 12.36
C HIS A 158 -6.52 1.29 11.71
N ASN A 159 -6.62 0.20 10.95
CA ASN A 159 -7.87 -0.22 10.32
C ASN A 159 -8.92 -0.62 11.35
N ALA A 160 -8.53 -1.33 12.43
CA ALA A 160 -9.43 -1.68 13.52
C ALA A 160 -10.01 -0.43 14.20
N VAL A 161 -9.17 0.57 14.49
CA VAL A 161 -9.63 1.85 15.05
C VAL A 161 -10.56 2.56 14.07
N PHE A 162 -10.18 2.63 12.78
CA PHE A 162 -10.99 3.26 11.74
C PHE A 162 -12.38 2.64 11.62
N GLN A 163 -12.49 1.31 11.66
CA GLN A 163 -13.77 0.61 11.60
C GLN A 163 -14.61 0.75 12.87
N ALA A 164 -13.97 0.89 14.03
CA ALA A 164 -14.67 1.01 15.32
C ALA A 164 -15.18 2.42 15.60
N LEU A 165 -14.62 3.44 14.96
CA LEU A 165 -15.02 4.85 15.19
C LEU A 165 -16.34 5.17 14.48
N PRO A 166 -17.18 6.02 15.08
CA PRO A 166 -18.41 6.50 14.45
C PRO A 166 -18.13 7.22 13.12
N ALA A 167 -19.06 7.09 12.18
CA ALA A 167 -19.00 7.84 10.93
C ALA A 167 -18.92 9.36 11.22
N GLY A 168 -17.94 10.03 10.61
CA GLY A 168 -17.73 11.46 10.83
C GLY A 168 -16.85 11.83 12.04
N TYR A 169 -16.32 10.85 12.79
CA TYR A 169 -15.42 11.11 13.93
C TYR A 169 -14.29 12.08 13.56
N ALA A 170 -13.63 11.87 12.45
CA ALA A 170 -12.51 12.70 11.98
C ALA A 170 -12.91 14.18 11.75
N ARG A 171 -14.19 14.44 11.44
CA ARG A 171 -14.70 15.80 11.21
C ARG A 171 -15.15 16.48 12.50
N SER A 172 -15.60 15.72 13.48
CA SER A 172 -16.18 16.24 14.73
C SER A 172 -15.90 15.32 15.92
N PRO A 173 -14.63 15.18 16.36
CA PRO A 173 -14.28 14.29 17.47
C PRO A 173 -15.01 14.62 18.76
N GLY A 174 -15.17 15.91 19.07
CA GLY A 174 -15.76 16.38 20.34
C GLY A 174 -17.23 16.06 20.52
N VAL A 175 -17.98 15.81 19.44
CA VAL A 175 -19.43 15.51 19.52
C VAL A 175 -19.75 14.04 19.22
N SER A 176 -18.72 13.23 18.97
CA SER A 176 -18.89 11.82 18.58
C SER A 176 -19.30 10.89 19.73
N GLY A 177 -19.21 11.34 20.98
CA GLY A 177 -19.42 10.51 22.18
C GLY A 177 -18.26 9.58 22.52
N VAL A 178 -17.19 9.55 21.74
CA VAL A 178 -15.98 8.75 22.01
C VAL A 178 -15.20 9.37 23.17
N ARG A 179 -15.05 8.61 24.25
CA ARG A 179 -14.27 9.05 25.44
C ARG A 179 -12.82 8.62 25.39
N LYS A 180 -12.54 7.46 24.76
CA LYS A 180 -11.21 6.83 24.77
C LYS A 180 -11.07 5.91 23.56
N VAL A 181 -9.88 5.91 22.97
CA VAL A 181 -9.47 4.93 21.98
C VAL A 181 -8.44 4.00 22.63
N LEU A 182 -8.69 2.68 22.55
CA LEU A 182 -7.77 1.65 23.01
C LEU A 182 -7.14 1.02 21.78
N LEU A 183 -5.88 1.37 21.52
CA LEU A 183 -5.12 0.77 20.43
C LEU A 183 -4.62 -0.61 20.89
N THR A 184 -5.13 -1.66 20.25
CA THR A 184 -4.70 -3.04 20.50
C THR A 184 -3.57 -3.40 19.53
N ALA A 185 -2.74 -4.36 19.93
CA ALA A 185 -1.68 -4.89 19.10
C ALA A 185 -1.61 -6.42 19.27
N SER A 186 -1.16 -7.15 18.24
CA SER A 186 -1.01 -8.60 18.32
C SER A 186 0.12 -9.01 19.30
N GLY A 187 1.11 -8.13 19.46
CA GLY A 187 2.35 -8.39 20.15
C GLY A 187 3.23 -9.40 19.41
N GLY A 188 4.48 -9.03 19.20
CA GLY A 188 5.46 -9.87 18.53
C GLY A 188 6.11 -10.90 19.44
N PRO A 189 7.18 -11.57 18.98
CA PRO A 189 7.90 -12.59 19.72
C PRO A 189 8.45 -12.07 21.06
N PHE A 190 8.71 -10.79 21.18
CA PHE A 190 9.35 -10.18 22.37
C PHE A 190 8.39 -9.46 23.32
N ARG A 191 7.08 -9.59 23.13
CA ARG A 191 6.08 -8.85 23.95
C ARG A 191 6.21 -9.10 25.46
N ALA A 192 6.74 -10.25 25.85
CA ALA A 192 6.93 -10.64 27.25
C ALA A 192 8.41 -10.64 27.68
N SER A 193 9.32 -10.25 26.80
CA SER A 193 10.76 -10.22 27.09
C SER A 193 11.15 -9.03 27.94
N SER A 194 12.07 -9.25 28.86
CA SER A 194 12.72 -8.17 29.63
C SER A 194 13.68 -7.36 28.74
N ILE A 195 14.02 -6.15 29.19
CA ILE A 195 15.00 -5.30 28.48
C ILE A 195 16.37 -5.98 28.38
N GLU A 196 16.76 -6.77 29.38
CA GLU A 196 18.00 -7.54 29.37
C GLU A 196 18.00 -8.57 28.24
N GLU A 197 16.94 -9.33 28.11
CA GLU A 197 16.80 -10.36 27.06
C GLU A 197 16.82 -9.73 25.66
N LEU A 198 16.22 -8.55 25.48
CA LEU A 198 16.20 -7.84 24.20
C LEU A 198 17.59 -7.44 23.66
N ARG A 199 18.62 -7.36 24.54
CA ARG A 199 19.99 -7.02 24.13
C ARG A 199 20.67 -8.12 23.32
N ALA A 200 20.22 -9.36 23.43
CA ALA A 200 20.84 -10.52 22.81
C ALA A 200 20.03 -11.07 21.61
N VAL A 201 18.86 -10.48 21.30
CA VAL A 201 18.00 -10.98 20.23
C VAL A 201 18.60 -10.77 18.85
N THR A 202 18.33 -11.69 17.96
CA THR A 202 18.78 -11.66 16.57
C THR A 202 17.70 -11.11 15.62
N PRO A 203 18.10 -10.62 14.43
CA PRO A 203 17.13 -10.20 13.40
C PRO A 203 16.15 -11.30 12.99
N ASP A 204 16.56 -12.55 13.01
CA ASP A 204 15.69 -13.68 12.63
C ASP A 204 14.65 -13.98 13.70
N GLU A 205 15.03 -13.89 14.98
CA GLU A 205 14.07 -13.98 16.09
C GLU A 205 13.05 -12.82 16.05
N ALA A 206 13.47 -11.61 15.71
CA ALA A 206 12.58 -10.46 15.52
C ALA A 206 11.57 -10.67 14.38
N CYS A 207 11.92 -11.48 13.38
CA CYS A 207 11.03 -11.82 12.26
C CYS A 207 10.12 -13.02 12.54
N ALA A 208 10.32 -13.74 13.64
CA ALA A 208 9.58 -14.96 14.00
C ALA A 208 8.30 -14.64 14.77
N HIS A 209 7.31 -14.01 14.08
CA HIS A 209 6.03 -13.70 14.73
C HIS A 209 5.30 -14.98 15.15
N PRO A 210 4.78 -15.08 16.41
CA PRO A 210 4.24 -16.33 16.96
C PRO A 210 2.99 -16.83 16.23
N ASN A 211 2.21 -15.97 15.61
CA ASN A 211 0.91 -16.31 15.03
C ASN A 211 0.80 -16.06 13.53
N TRP A 212 1.65 -15.20 12.94
CA TRP A 212 1.46 -14.70 11.59
C TRP A 212 2.71 -14.88 10.73
N VAL A 213 2.48 -15.27 9.47
CA VAL A 213 3.51 -15.21 8.42
C VAL A 213 3.37 -13.86 7.72
N MET A 214 4.33 -12.98 7.92
CA MET A 214 4.32 -11.61 7.41
C MET A 214 5.59 -11.30 6.63
N GLY A 215 5.57 -10.21 5.85
CA GLY A 215 6.80 -9.67 5.27
C GLY A 215 7.81 -9.28 6.36
N ARG A 216 9.12 -9.44 6.09
CA ARG A 216 10.20 -9.23 7.07
C ARG A 216 10.13 -7.87 7.77
N LYS A 217 9.88 -6.78 7.02
CA LYS A 217 9.72 -5.42 7.59
C LYS A 217 8.57 -5.36 8.59
N ILE A 218 7.42 -5.92 8.24
CA ILE A 218 6.22 -5.91 9.10
C ILE A 218 6.47 -6.74 10.36
N ALA A 219 7.12 -7.90 10.23
CA ALA A 219 7.47 -8.76 11.36
C ALA A 219 8.38 -8.05 12.36
N VAL A 220 9.40 -7.31 11.88
CA VAL A 220 10.30 -6.52 12.73
C VAL A 220 9.55 -5.38 13.42
N ASP A 221 8.69 -4.66 12.71
CA ASP A 221 7.88 -3.57 13.30
C ASP A 221 6.99 -4.08 14.46
N SER A 222 6.51 -5.32 14.35
CA SER A 222 5.63 -5.96 15.33
C SER A 222 6.38 -6.75 16.40
N ALA A 223 7.72 -6.76 16.40
CA ALA A 223 8.52 -7.70 17.21
C ALA A 223 8.33 -7.52 18.73
N THR A 224 8.00 -6.32 19.19
CA THR A 224 7.79 -6.02 20.61
C THR A 224 6.33 -5.80 20.96
N LEU A 225 5.74 -4.73 20.48
CA LEU A 225 4.41 -4.26 20.88
C LEU A 225 3.41 -4.24 19.74
N MET A 226 3.84 -3.85 18.56
CA MET A 226 2.92 -3.59 17.43
C MET A 226 3.26 -4.43 16.23
#